data_3ed8b97d5943f2a3e14affd784dc75cf
#
_entry.id   3ed8b97d5943f2a3e14affd784dc75cf
#
_cell.length_a   1.000
_cell.length_b   1.000
_cell.length_c   1.000
_cell.angle_alpha   90.00
_cell.angle_beta   90.00
_cell.angle_gamma   90.00
#
_symmetry.space_group_name_H-M   'P 1'
#
loop_
_entity.id
_entity.type
_entity.pdbx_description
1 polymer ?
#
loop_
_entity_poly.entity_id
_entity_poly.type
_entity_poly.pdbx_seq_one_letter_code
_entity_poly.pdbx_strand_id
1 'polypeptide(L)'
;MRYTAAMTPLTPLQQGSAIFSAIVAAPFGAIGIRTEAGQLRELAYLPPHFSEKDATDALAGQACRQVERYLADADFTFSLALPEVGSAFQQRVWGAIASIPRGSVRTYGQVAKHIGSAPRAVGQACGANWFPLVIPCHRVTAAGGLGGFSNHDDESGFHLSVKRWLLTHEGAALAGTPWQQQAMWA
;
A
#
# COMPACT_ATOMS: atom_id res chain seq x y z
N MET A 1 32.84 0.66 36.63
CA MET A 1 31.46 1.23 36.69
C MET A 1 30.90 1.25 35.29
N ARG A 2 29.94 0.37 35.00
CA ARG A 2 29.24 0.37 33.71
C ARG A 2 28.00 1.23 33.83
N TYR A 3 27.95 2.37 33.14
CA TYR A 3 26.75 3.18 33.02
C TYR A 3 25.73 2.39 32.21
N THR A 4 24.72 1.86 32.88
CA THR A 4 23.49 1.37 32.22
C THR A 4 22.68 2.62 31.88
N ALA A 5 22.68 3.03 30.62
CA ALA A 5 21.76 4.04 30.14
C ALA A 5 20.33 3.52 30.39
N ALA A 6 19.60 4.18 31.25
CA ALA A 6 18.20 3.89 31.50
C ALA A 6 17.44 4.15 30.17
N MET A 7 16.96 3.08 29.54
CA MET A 7 16.08 3.19 28.38
C MET A 7 14.79 3.88 28.83
N THR A 8 14.59 5.11 28.40
CA THR A 8 13.32 5.82 28.57
C THR A 8 12.22 5.04 27.81
N PRO A 9 11.09 4.70 28.47
CA PRO A 9 10.01 4.02 27.76
C PRO A 9 9.51 4.89 26.60
N LEU A 10 9.41 4.31 25.41
CA LEU A 10 8.91 4.97 24.20
C LEU A 10 7.46 5.39 24.40
N THR A 11 7.09 6.55 23.88
CA THR A 11 5.68 6.96 23.81
C THR A 11 4.89 6.03 22.90
N PRO A 12 3.54 5.92 23.00
CA PRO A 12 2.73 5.09 22.12
C PRO A 12 2.97 5.37 20.62
N LEU A 13 3.23 6.62 20.23
CA LEU A 13 3.58 7.02 18.86
C LEU A 13 4.96 6.50 18.45
N GLN A 14 5.94 6.54 19.35
CA GLN A 14 7.28 6.03 19.10
C GLN A 14 7.32 4.50 19.07
N GLN A 15 6.45 3.82 19.84
CA GLN A 15 6.30 2.36 19.75
C GLN A 15 5.78 1.94 18.38
N GLY A 16 4.79 2.66 17.82
CA GLY A 16 4.29 2.41 16.47
C GLY A 16 5.37 2.56 15.38
N SER A 17 6.25 3.57 15.51
CA SER A 17 7.36 3.78 14.57
C SER A 17 8.50 2.76 14.75
N ALA A 18 8.65 2.17 15.94
CA ALA A 18 9.76 1.27 16.27
C ALA A 18 9.74 -0.03 15.45
N ILE A 19 8.58 -0.49 15.00
CA ILE A 19 8.44 -1.73 14.21
C ILE A 19 8.92 -1.57 12.76
N PHE A 20 8.98 -0.33 12.24
CA PHE A 20 9.41 -0.08 10.87
C PHE A 20 10.91 0.12 10.79
N SER A 21 11.52 -0.48 9.77
CA SER A 21 12.93 -0.30 9.43
C SER A 21 13.20 1.03 8.74
N ALA A 22 12.17 1.62 8.12
CA ALA A 22 12.17 2.95 7.56
C ALA A 22 10.75 3.50 7.44
N ILE A 23 10.61 4.83 7.37
CA ILE A 23 9.32 5.50 7.08
C ILE A 23 9.59 6.62 6.07
N VAL A 24 8.89 6.57 4.95
CA VAL A 24 8.97 7.54 3.85
C VAL A 24 7.74 8.44 3.89
N ALA A 25 7.92 9.76 3.84
CA ALA A 25 6.80 10.71 3.71
C ALA A 25 6.08 10.51 2.38
N ALA A 26 4.77 10.67 2.40
CA ALA A 26 3.92 10.59 1.22
C ALA A 26 2.83 11.69 1.28
N PRO A 27 2.27 12.12 0.15
CA PRO A 27 1.26 13.17 0.12
C PRO A 27 -0.01 12.89 0.95
N PHE A 28 -0.28 11.63 1.24
CA PHE A 28 -1.39 11.19 2.06
C PHE A 28 -1.01 10.90 3.54
N GLY A 29 0.27 11.01 3.90
CA GLY A 29 0.80 10.67 5.21
C GLY A 29 2.20 10.08 5.09
N ALA A 30 2.36 8.77 5.27
CA ALA A 30 3.66 8.11 5.12
C ALA A 30 3.51 6.64 4.69
N ILE A 31 4.63 6.03 4.32
CA ILE A 31 4.74 4.61 4.01
C ILE A 31 5.77 4.00 4.95
N GLY A 32 5.33 3.09 5.81
CA GLY A 32 6.20 2.29 6.67
C GLY A 32 6.76 1.09 5.90
N ILE A 33 8.05 0.84 6.08
CA ILE A 33 8.79 -0.28 5.48
C ILE A 33 9.32 -1.14 6.62
N ARG A 34 8.97 -2.42 6.63
CA ARG A 34 9.47 -3.37 7.60
C ARG A 34 10.30 -4.44 6.91
N THR A 35 11.54 -4.60 7.36
CA THR A 35 12.47 -5.64 6.94
C THR A 35 12.86 -6.50 8.13
N GLU A 36 13.15 -7.76 7.91
CA GLU A 36 13.63 -8.68 8.92
C GLU A 36 14.41 -9.82 8.26
N ALA A 37 15.57 -10.17 8.82
CA ALA A 37 16.42 -11.22 8.31
C ALA A 37 16.73 -11.10 6.80
N GLY A 38 16.96 -9.88 6.30
CA GLY A 38 17.26 -9.60 4.90
C GLY A 38 16.10 -9.75 3.93
N GLN A 39 14.87 -9.80 4.43
CA GLN A 39 13.65 -9.88 3.62
C GLN A 39 12.72 -8.70 3.91
N LEU A 40 12.01 -8.24 2.87
CA LEU A 40 10.89 -7.33 3.05
C LEU A 40 9.74 -8.09 3.73
N ARG A 41 9.23 -7.56 4.84
CA ARG A 41 8.13 -8.16 5.59
C ARG A 41 6.81 -7.48 5.32
N GLU A 42 6.84 -6.17 5.19
CA GLU A 42 5.62 -5.38 5.06
C GLU A 42 5.91 -4.00 4.48
N LEU A 43 4.98 -3.51 3.70
CA LEU A 43 4.76 -2.10 3.42
C LEU A 43 3.41 -1.70 4.04
N ALA A 44 3.33 -0.54 4.66
CA ALA A 44 2.09 -0.09 5.31
C ALA A 44 1.80 1.38 5.01
N TYR A 45 0.54 1.71 4.74
CA TYR A 45 0.10 3.10 4.70
C TYR A 45 -0.06 3.63 6.12
N LEU A 46 0.57 4.75 6.40
CA LEU A 46 0.61 5.37 7.72
C LEU A 46 -0.02 6.76 7.69
N PRO A 47 -0.86 7.11 8.69
CA PRO A 47 -1.42 8.45 8.81
C PRO A 47 -0.35 9.54 8.98
N PRO A 48 -0.69 10.84 8.76
CA PRO A 48 0.27 11.95 8.76
C PRO A 48 1.03 12.19 10.06
N HIS A 49 0.60 11.61 11.18
CA HIS A 49 1.30 11.76 12.45
C HIS A 49 2.57 10.89 12.58
N PHE A 50 2.83 10.00 11.63
CA PHE A 50 4.08 9.25 11.58
C PHE A 50 5.16 10.10 10.91
N SER A 51 6.24 10.35 11.66
CA SER A 51 7.41 11.07 11.15
C SER A 51 8.29 10.16 10.30
N GLU A 52 9.01 10.75 9.36
CA GLU A 52 10.03 10.05 8.59
C GLU A 52 11.05 9.37 9.49
N LYS A 53 11.56 8.25 9.03
CA LYS A 53 12.59 7.47 9.68
C LYS A 53 13.59 6.96 8.67
N ASP A 54 14.86 7.25 8.91
CA ASP A 54 15.96 6.76 8.08
C ASP A 54 16.01 5.23 8.07
N ALA A 55 16.44 4.67 6.95
CA ALA A 55 16.55 3.24 6.77
C ALA A 55 17.61 2.62 7.69
N THR A 56 17.24 1.58 8.42
CA THR A 56 18.11 0.87 9.36
C THR A 56 18.96 -0.22 8.71
N ASP A 57 18.66 -0.59 7.46
CA ASP A 57 19.40 -1.59 6.69
C ASP A 57 19.34 -1.29 5.17
N ALA A 58 20.18 -2.00 4.42
CA ALA A 58 20.33 -1.78 2.98
C ALA A 58 19.07 -2.07 2.18
N LEU A 59 18.29 -3.09 2.57
CA LEU A 59 17.03 -3.46 1.90
C LEU A 59 15.94 -2.40 2.16
N ALA A 60 15.84 -1.93 3.41
CA ALA A 60 14.95 -0.82 3.75
C ALA A 60 15.31 0.44 2.93
N GLY A 61 16.60 0.76 2.79
CA GLY A 61 17.07 1.87 1.96
C GLY A 61 16.76 1.68 0.47
N GLN A 62 16.85 0.46 -0.05
CA GLN A 62 16.42 0.15 -1.42
C GLN A 62 14.91 0.36 -1.59
N ALA A 63 14.12 -0.10 -0.63
CA ALA A 63 12.67 0.06 -0.66
C ALA A 63 12.26 1.54 -0.58
N CYS A 64 12.91 2.34 0.30
CA CYS A 64 12.69 3.80 0.36
C CYS A 64 12.86 4.45 -1.01
N ARG A 65 14.02 4.24 -1.65
CA ARG A 65 14.31 4.84 -2.96
C ARG A 65 13.29 4.43 -4.03
N GLN A 66 12.77 3.20 -4.00
CA GLN A 66 11.76 2.76 -4.96
C GLN A 66 10.40 3.38 -4.66
N VAL A 67 10.01 3.49 -3.39
CA VAL A 67 8.80 4.19 -2.97
C VAL A 67 8.85 5.67 -3.36
N GLU A 68 9.94 6.37 -3.06
CA GLU A 68 10.13 7.78 -3.44
C GLU A 68 10.04 7.98 -4.96
N ARG A 69 10.66 7.09 -5.74
CA ARG A 69 10.57 7.15 -7.19
C ARG A 69 9.16 6.95 -7.71
N TYR A 70 8.41 6.00 -7.14
CA TYR A 70 7.01 5.81 -7.51
C TYR A 70 6.14 7.02 -7.12
N LEU A 71 6.37 7.62 -5.95
CA LEU A 71 5.65 8.82 -5.54
C LEU A 71 5.94 10.03 -6.43
N ALA A 72 7.13 10.10 -7.03
CA ALA A 72 7.51 11.14 -7.99
C ALA A 72 7.07 10.83 -9.42
N ASP A 73 7.03 9.56 -9.80
CA ASP A 73 6.72 9.10 -11.15
C ASP A 73 5.88 7.82 -11.10
N ALA A 74 4.61 7.94 -11.45
CA ALA A 74 3.66 6.83 -11.49
C ALA A 74 4.02 5.73 -12.50
N ASP A 75 4.90 5.99 -13.47
CA ASP A 75 5.38 4.99 -14.45
C ASP A 75 6.50 4.11 -13.87
N PHE A 76 7.00 4.44 -12.68
CA PHE A 76 8.03 3.64 -12.03
C PHE A 76 7.55 2.22 -11.75
N THR A 77 8.37 1.23 -12.08
CA THR A 77 8.10 -0.18 -11.83
C THR A 77 8.97 -0.69 -10.67
N PHE A 78 8.32 -1.25 -9.66
CA PHE A 78 9.02 -1.84 -8.52
C PHE A 78 9.80 -3.10 -8.93
N SER A 79 11.00 -3.24 -8.35
CA SER A 79 11.87 -4.41 -8.51
C SER A 79 12.26 -5.05 -7.17
N LEU A 80 11.44 -4.81 -6.12
CA LEU A 80 11.65 -5.41 -4.81
C LEU A 80 11.33 -6.91 -4.85
N ALA A 81 12.25 -7.73 -4.36
CA ALA A 81 12.01 -9.15 -4.16
C ALA A 81 11.00 -9.33 -3.02
N LEU A 82 9.86 -9.92 -3.33
CA LEU A 82 8.83 -10.24 -2.34
C LEU A 82 9.00 -11.69 -1.86
N PRO A 83 8.95 -11.94 -0.55
CA PRO A 83 8.91 -13.31 -0.05
C PRO A 83 7.57 -13.97 -0.40
N GLU A 84 7.57 -15.28 -0.56
CA GLU A 84 6.34 -16.04 -0.71
C GLU A 84 5.59 -16.09 0.63
N VAL A 85 4.50 -15.35 0.71
CA VAL A 85 3.64 -15.27 1.89
C VAL A 85 2.18 -15.45 1.51
N GLY A 86 1.34 -15.74 2.50
CA GLY A 86 -0.09 -15.93 2.28
C GLY A 86 -0.44 -17.33 1.77
N SER A 87 -1.75 -17.59 1.65
CA SER A 87 -2.26 -18.84 1.11
C SER A 87 -2.13 -18.90 -0.43
N ALA A 88 -2.20 -20.10 -1.01
CA ALA A 88 -2.22 -20.28 -2.46
C ALA A 88 -3.36 -19.48 -3.13
N PHE A 89 -4.48 -19.30 -2.45
CA PHE A 89 -5.57 -18.45 -2.93
C PHE A 89 -5.17 -16.97 -2.96
N GLN A 90 -4.58 -16.45 -1.89
CA GLN A 90 -4.10 -15.07 -1.83
C GLN A 90 -3.05 -14.80 -2.89
N GLN A 91 -2.10 -15.70 -3.08
CA GLN A 91 -1.07 -15.58 -4.13
C GLN A 91 -1.68 -15.53 -5.54
N ARG A 92 -2.72 -16.33 -5.84
CA ARG A 92 -3.44 -16.24 -7.11
C ARG A 92 -4.13 -14.88 -7.30
N VAL A 93 -4.77 -14.38 -6.25
CA VAL A 93 -5.41 -13.05 -6.27
C VAL A 93 -4.36 -11.97 -6.50
N TRP A 94 -3.27 -11.97 -5.72
CA TRP A 94 -2.21 -10.98 -5.83
C TRP A 94 -1.49 -11.00 -7.19
N GLY A 95 -1.27 -12.19 -7.76
CA GLY A 95 -0.75 -12.33 -9.11
C GLY A 95 -1.67 -11.72 -10.17
N ALA A 96 -2.99 -11.95 -10.06
CA ALA A 96 -3.97 -11.33 -10.95
C ALA A 96 -4.00 -9.79 -10.80
N ILE A 97 -3.88 -9.29 -9.56
CA ILE A 97 -3.84 -7.84 -9.28
C ILE A 97 -2.54 -7.21 -9.83
N ALA A 98 -1.41 -7.87 -9.65
CA ALA A 98 -0.12 -7.39 -10.15
C ALA A 98 -0.09 -7.27 -11.68
N SER A 99 -0.93 -8.01 -12.40
CA SER A 99 -1.07 -7.91 -13.85
C SER A 99 -1.93 -6.72 -14.33
N ILE A 100 -2.61 -5.99 -13.44
CA ILE A 100 -3.41 -4.82 -13.81
C ILE A 100 -2.46 -3.66 -14.11
N PRO A 101 -2.43 -3.13 -15.34
CA PRO A 101 -1.53 -2.04 -15.69
C PRO A 101 -1.85 -0.76 -14.91
N ARG A 102 -0.84 0.10 -14.74
CA ARG A 102 -1.00 1.47 -14.27
C ARG A 102 -2.08 2.21 -15.08
N GLY A 103 -2.85 3.07 -14.42
CA GLY A 103 -3.94 3.81 -15.07
C GLY A 103 -5.17 3.00 -15.40
N SER A 104 -5.14 1.69 -15.15
CA SER A 104 -6.27 0.78 -15.34
C SER A 104 -6.81 0.28 -14.01
N VAL A 105 -8.11 -0.03 -13.99
CA VAL A 105 -8.75 -0.65 -12.84
C VAL A 105 -9.51 -1.92 -13.26
N ARG A 106 -9.73 -2.80 -12.32
CA ARG A 106 -10.64 -3.94 -12.43
C ARG A 106 -11.58 -3.95 -11.25
N THR A 107 -12.83 -4.35 -11.47
CA THR A 107 -13.73 -4.55 -10.35
C THR A 107 -13.41 -5.85 -9.62
N TYR A 108 -13.78 -5.92 -8.32
CA TYR A 108 -13.67 -7.18 -7.55
C TYR A 108 -14.35 -8.34 -8.29
N GLY A 109 -15.48 -8.07 -8.98
CA GLY A 109 -16.18 -9.06 -9.80
C GLY A 109 -15.38 -9.52 -11.02
N GLN A 110 -14.70 -8.62 -11.70
CA GLN A 110 -13.85 -8.95 -12.85
C GLN A 110 -12.64 -9.79 -12.45
N VAL A 111 -11.97 -9.42 -11.35
CA VAL A 111 -10.85 -10.22 -10.79
C VAL A 111 -11.37 -11.60 -10.36
N ALA A 112 -12.49 -11.65 -9.65
CA ALA A 112 -13.09 -12.92 -9.20
C ALA A 112 -13.43 -13.84 -10.38
N LYS A 113 -14.05 -13.30 -11.43
CA LYS A 113 -14.36 -14.07 -12.66
C LYS A 113 -13.08 -14.62 -13.31
N HIS A 114 -12.04 -13.82 -13.38
CA HIS A 114 -10.76 -14.21 -13.99
C HIS A 114 -10.10 -15.39 -13.27
N ILE A 115 -10.16 -15.42 -11.94
CA ILE A 115 -9.53 -16.48 -11.12
C ILE A 115 -10.48 -17.61 -10.70
N GLY A 116 -11.73 -17.59 -11.14
CA GLY A 116 -12.75 -18.60 -10.76
C GLY A 116 -13.13 -18.51 -9.28
N SER A 117 -13.47 -17.31 -8.77
CA SER A 117 -13.77 -17.07 -7.36
C SER A 117 -14.95 -16.11 -7.17
N ALA A 118 -15.19 -15.68 -5.93
CA ALA A 118 -16.23 -14.72 -5.56
C ALA A 118 -15.63 -13.33 -5.22
N PRO A 119 -16.33 -12.22 -5.54
CA PRO A 119 -15.83 -10.86 -5.28
C PRO A 119 -15.45 -10.60 -3.81
N ARG A 120 -16.21 -11.15 -2.87
CA ARG A 120 -15.94 -11.02 -1.42
C ARG A 120 -14.60 -11.68 -1.03
N ALA A 121 -14.29 -12.86 -1.59
CA ALA A 121 -13.04 -13.55 -1.32
C ALA A 121 -11.83 -12.77 -1.89
N VAL A 122 -11.99 -12.15 -3.08
CA VAL A 122 -11.00 -11.24 -3.65
C VAL A 122 -10.79 -10.03 -2.73
N GLY A 123 -11.87 -9.42 -2.23
CA GLY A 123 -11.79 -8.30 -1.29
C GLY A 123 -11.01 -8.66 -0.01
N GLN A 124 -11.26 -9.82 0.56
CA GLN A 124 -10.52 -10.31 1.73
C GLN A 124 -9.02 -10.51 1.43
N ALA A 125 -8.69 -11.09 0.27
CA ALA A 125 -7.30 -11.26 -0.15
C ALA A 125 -6.60 -9.90 -0.41
N CYS A 126 -7.31 -8.91 -0.95
CA CYS A 126 -6.82 -7.53 -1.08
C CYS A 126 -6.51 -6.93 0.30
N GLY A 127 -7.41 -7.09 1.27
CA GLY A 127 -7.22 -6.59 2.63
C GLY A 127 -6.07 -7.26 3.39
N ALA A 128 -5.67 -8.46 2.99
CA ALA A 128 -4.55 -9.21 3.54
C ALA A 128 -3.22 -8.96 2.81
N ASN A 129 -3.14 -7.99 1.90
CA ASN A 129 -1.93 -7.68 1.15
C ASN A 129 -0.87 -7.04 2.05
N TRP A 130 0.28 -7.69 2.16
CA TRP A 130 1.43 -7.24 2.95
C TRP A 130 2.34 -6.26 2.21
N PHE A 131 2.19 -6.15 0.88
CA PHE A 131 3.08 -5.38 0.02
C PHE A 131 2.29 -4.41 -0.88
N PRO A 132 1.48 -3.51 -0.29
CA PRO A 132 0.77 -2.50 -1.08
C PRO A 132 1.77 -1.67 -1.89
N LEU A 133 1.33 -1.05 -2.97
CA LEU A 133 2.10 -0.43 -4.06
C LEU A 133 2.73 -1.47 -5.00
N VAL A 134 3.55 -2.40 -4.50
CA VAL A 134 4.18 -3.46 -5.29
C VAL A 134 3.11 -4.43 -5.82
N ILE A 135 2.16 -4.82 -4.95
CA ILE A 135 0.92 -5.51 -5.33
C ILE A 135 -0.20 -4.47 -5.29
N PRO A 136 -0.61 -3.92 -6.44
CA PRO A 136 -1.40 -2.68 -6.51
C PRO A 136 -2.90 -2.92 -6.24
N CYS A 137 -3.27 -3.32 -5.03
CA CYS A 137 -4.66 -3.56 -4.63
C CYS A 137 -5.55 -2.31 -4.79
N HIS A 138 -4.98 -1.10 -4.84
CA HIS A 138 -5.72 0.12 -5.15
C HIS A 138 -6.35 0.11 -6.54
N ARG A 139 -5.83 -0.69 -7.50
CA ARG A 139 -6.39 -0.86 -8.85
C ARG A 139 -7.62 -1.78 -8.89
N VAL A 140 -8.06 -2.32 -7.73
CA VAL A 140 -9.29 -3.12 -7.62
C VAL A 140 -10.39 -2.29 -6.97
N THR A 141 -11.53 -2.15 -7.66
CA THR A 141 -12.63 -1.24 -7.28
C THR A 141 -13.96 -1.96 -7.20
N ALA A 142 -14.97 -1.31 -6.64
CA ALA A 142 -16.36 -1.77 -6.77
C ALA A 142 -16.92 -1.42 -8.16
N ALA A 143 -18.01 -2.07 -8.57
CA ALA A 143 -18.64 -1.82 -9.86
C ALA A 143 -19.18 -0.38 -10.04
N GLY A 144 -19.57 0.28 -8.95
CA GLY A 144 -20.15 1.64 -8.97
C GLY A 144 -19.34 2.68 -8.20
N GLY A 145 -18.06 2.39 -7.84
CA GLY A 145 -17.27 3.31 -7.05
C GLY A 145 -15.92 2.73 -6.62
N LEU A 146 -15.29 3.36 -5.64
CA LEU A 146 -13.97 2.92 -5.15
C LEU A 146 -14.01 1.53 -4.51
N GLY A 147 -15.09 1.21 -3.79
CA GLY A 147 -15.13 0.06 -2.89
C GLY A 147 -14.21 0.25 -1.69
N GLY A 148 -14.10 -0.77 -0.85
CA GLY A 148 -13.21 -0.74 0.30
C GLY A 148 -11.72 -0.76 -0.07
N PHE A 149 -10.86 -0.49 0.94
CA PHE A 149 -9.41 -0.56 0.80
C PHE A 149 -8.76 -0.92 2.14
N SER A 150 -7.81 -1.86 2.14
CA SER A 150 -7.11 -2.30 3.36
C SER A 150 -8.07 -2.69 4.51
N ASN A 151 -9.18 -3.39 4.21
CA ASN A 151 -10.25 -3.76 5.13
C ASN A 151 -11.04 -2.56 5.73
N HIS A 152 -10.97 -1.39 5.10
CA HIS A 152 -11.73 -0.20 5.48
C HIS A 152 -12.70 0.19 4.36
N ASP A 153 -13.89 0.63 4.72
CA ASP A 153 -14.97 1.06 3.82
C ASP A 153 -15.50 2.48 4.11
N ASP A 154 -14.94 3.16 5.10
CA ASP A 154 -15.26 4.56 5.41
C ASP A 154 -14.75 5.47 4.28
N GLU A 155 -15.69 6.02 3.50
CA GLU A 155 -15.41 6.88 2.35
C GLU A 155 -14.64 8.15 2.71
N SER A 156 -14.78 8.64 3.94
CA SER A 156 -14.05 9.80 4.47
C SER A 156 -12.76 9.40 5.17
N GLY A 157 -12.52 8.10 5.37
CA GLY A 157 -11.40 7.56 6.12
C GLY A 157 -10.06 7.66 5.40
N PHE A 158 -9.00 7.57 6.19
CA PHE A 158 -7.61 7.63 5.72
C PHE A 158 -7.32 6.67 4.56
N HIS A 159 -7.71 5.40 4.68
CA HIS A 159 -7.37 4.38 3.68
C HIS A 159 -8.02 4.66 2.32
N LEU A 160 -9.27 5.13 2.28
CA LEU A 160 -9.90 5.50 1.02
C LEU A 160 -9.36 6.81 0.45
N SER A 161 -8.87 7.73 1.27
CA SER A 161 -8.13 8.90 0.78
C SER A 161 -6.81 8.50 0.10
N VAL A 162 -6.08 7.54 0.67
CA VAL A 162 -4.89 6.93 0.04
C VAL A 162 -5.23 6.30 -1.30
N LYS A 163 -6.30 5.50 -1.37
CA LYS A 163 -6.73 4.84 -2.62
C LYS A 163 -7.05 5.85 -3.71
N ARG A 164 -7.79 6.92 -3.37
CA ARG A 164 -8.08 8.02 -4.31
C ARG A 164 -6.82 8.67 -4.83
N TRP A 165 -5.90 8.99 -3.92
CA TRP A 165 -4.63 9.61 -4.29
C TRP A 165 -3.84 8.72 -5.25
N LEU A 166 -3.68 7.43 -4.96
CA LEU A 166 -2.95 6.49 -5.80
C LEU A 166 -3.57 6.35 -7.19
N LEU A 167 -4.90 6.22 -7.28
CA LEU A 167 -5.59 6.14 -8.56
C LEU A 167 -5.46 7.44 -9.37
N THR A 168 -5.52 8.60 -8.71
CA THR A 168 -5.29 9.91 -9.37
C THR A 168 -3.86 10.03 -9.84
N HIS A 169 -2.89 9.67 -9.00
CA HIS A 169 -1.46 9.68 -9.33
C HIS A 169 -1.15 8.81 -10.56
N GLU A 170 -1.79 7.67 -10.66
CA GLU A 170 -1.65 6.77 -11.81
C GLU A 170 -2.48 7.19 -13.04
N GLY A 171 -3.27 8.24 -12.97
CA GLY A 171 -4.15 8.68 -14.06
C GLY A 171 -5.28 7.71 -14.36
N ALA A 172 -5.71 6.91 -13.36
CA ALA A 172 -6.77 5.92 -13.56
C ALA A 172 -8.13 6.61 -13.75
N ALA A 173 -8.79 6.33 -14.87
CA ALA A 173 -10.13 6.77 -15.15
C ALA A 173 -11.16 5.82 -14.51
N LEU A 174 -11.89 6.30 -13.50
CA LEU A 174 -13.07 5.60 -12.97
C LEU A 174 -14.31 6.26 -13.57
N ALA A 175 -14.94 5.60 -14.54
CA ALA A 175 -16.14 6.12 -15.19
C ALA A 175 -17.25 6.44 -14.16
N GLY A 176 -17.72 7.67 -14.15
CA GLY A 176 -18.91 8.08 -13.40
C GLY A 176 -18.72 8.45 -11.93
N THR A 177 -17.50 8.64 -11.44
CA THR A 177 -17.27 9.06 -10.05
C THR A 177 -17.04 10.57 -9.94
N PRO A 178 -17.68 11.26 -8.95
CA PRO A 178 -17.58 12.73 -8.81
C PRO A 178 -16.14 13.25 -8.62
N TRP A 179 -15.22 12.44 -8.11
CA TRP A 179 -13.84 12.85 -7.88
C TRP A 179 -12.99 12.91 -9.18
N GLN A 180 -13.43 12.31 -10.29
CA GLN A 180 -12.78 12.51 -11.60
C GLN A 180 -12.93 13.96 -12.07
N GLN A 181 -14.03 14.64 -11.70
CA GLN A 181 -14.22 16.05 -12.04
C GLN A 181 -13.31 16.97 -11.24
N GLN A 182 -12.93 16.58 -10.02
CA GLN A 182 -11.99 17.35 -9.19
C GLN A 182 -10.52 17.22 -9.65
N ALA A 183 -10.13 16.07 -10.18
CA ALA A 183 -8.77 15.86 -10.69
C ALA A 183 -8.49 16.60 -12.01
N MET A 184 -9.53 17.02 -12.75
CA MET A 184 -9.39 17.78 -13.99
C MET A 184 -9.16 19.29 -13.77
N TRP A 185 -9.23 19.78 -12.52
CA TRP A 185 -9.14 21.21 -12.19
C TRP A 185 -8.01 21.55 -11.18
N ALA A 186 -7.11 20.60 -10.89
CA ALA A 186 -5.98 20.80 -9.98
C ALA A 186 -4.65 20.95 -10.74
#